data_33ffc323355515b9896f6eb6d8c1246d
#
_entry.id   33ffc323355515b9896f6eb6d8c1246d
#
_cell.length_a   1.000
_cell.length_b   1.000
_cell.length_c   1.000
_cell.angle_alpha   90.00
_cell.angle_beta   90.00
_cell.angle_gamma   90.00
#
_symmetry.space_group_name_H-M   'P 1'
#
loop_
_entity.id
_entity.type
_entity.pdbx_description
1 polymer ?
#
loop_
_entity_poly.entity_id
_entity_poly.type
_entity_poly.pdbx_seq_one_letter_code
_entity_poly.pdbx_strand_id
1 'polypeptide(L)'
;MSIRRVRIVLLCEDSQHEAFARRFLGGMGWNTREIRVEKSPSAGGSAEQWVRERFPKELNVYRHRRQLAASAMIAIIDADAKGVNDRVREFKEECDARQMKFRYPDEAVAIVVPKRNIETWIHYLNGNSVNEQETYSKLDRERGCRTAVDNLIKICNSEAVKSDTPPALTAACDEYKKRIMPLRNSLLE
;
A
#
# COMPACT_ATOMS: atom_id res chain seq x y z
N MET A 1 2.94 15.76 25.61
CA MET A 1 2.32 16.14 24.31
C MET A 1 1.49 14.98 23.80
N SER A 2 0.23 15.18 23.54
CA SER A 2 -0.63 14.12 22.97
C SER A 2 -0.25 13.96 21.51
N ILE A 3 0.34 12.82 21.13
CA ILE A 3 0.60 12.49 19.72
C ILE A 3 -0.75 12.53 19.00
N ARG A 4 -0.92 13.46 18.07
CA ARG A 4 -2.13 13.54 17.25
C ARG A 4 -2.38 12.17 16.60
N ARG A 5 -3.53 11.57 16.87
CA ARG A 5 -3.89 10.27 16.27
C ARG A 5 -4.05 10.44 14.78
N VAL A 6 -3.32 9.65 14.01
CA VAL A 6 -3.49 9.55 12.56
C VAL A 6 -4.39 8.35 12.25
N ARG A 7 -5.45 8.59 11.52
CA ARG A 7 -6.32 7.53 11.02
C ARG A 7 -5.86 7.10 9.64
N ILE A 8 -5.50 5.84 9.51
CA ILE A 8 -5.08 5.25 8.23
C ILE A 8 -6.21 4.36 7.70
N VAL A 9 -6.59 4.55 6.46
CA VAL A 9 -7.42 3.61 5.72
C VAL A 9 -6.53 2.76 4.85
N LEU A 10 -6.56 1.45 5.04
CA LEU A 10 -5.91 0.46 4.21
C LEU A 10 -6.96 -0.22 3.33
N LEU A 11 -6.88 0.00 2.04
CA LEU A 11 -7.72 -0.65 1.03
C LEU A 11 -6.89 -1.73 0.34
N CYS A 12 -7.33 -2.99 0.38
CA CYS A 12 -6.54 -4.11 -0.12
C CYS A 12 -7.39 -5.29 -0.61
N GLU A 13 -6.75 -6.19 -1.36
CA GLU A 13 -7.43 -7.34 -1.94
C GLU A 13 -7.68 -8.46 -0.94
N ASP A 14 -6.68 -8.80 -0.13
CA ASP A 14 -6.74 -9.99 0.73
C ASP A 14 -6.02 -9.82 2.08
N SER A 15 -6.01 -10.90 2.86
CA SER A 15 -5.42 -10.94 4.19
C SER A 15 -3.89 -10.91 4.16
N GLN A 16 -3.24 -11.34 3.06
CA GLN A 16 -1.78 -11.23 2.92
C GLN A 16 -1.36 -9.78 2.73
N HIS A 17 -2.07 -9.01 1.90
CA HIS A 17 -1.88 -7.56 1.78
C HIS A 17 -2.08 -6.86 3.12
N GLU A 18 -3.14 -7.20 3.85
CA GLU A 18 -3.42 -6.63 5.17
C GLU A 18 -2.28 -6.90 6.16
N ALA A 19 -1.85 -8.17 6.30
CA ALA A 19 -0.80 -8.56 7.23
C ALA A 19 0.54 -7.88 6.90
N PHE A 20 0.89 -7.82 5.62
CA PHE A 20 2.11 -7.17 5.12
C PHE A 20 2.11 -5.68 5.45
N ALA A 21 1.04 -4.98 5.09
CA ALA A 21 0.92 -3.53 5.29
C ALA A 21 0.87 -3.15 6.77
N ARG A 22 0.08 -3.87 7.60
CA ARG A 22 0.02 -3.60 9.04
C ARG A 22 1.38 -3.74 9.70
N ARG A 23 2.13 -4.79 9.33
CA ARG A 23 3.46 -4.99 9.88
C ARG A 23 4.43 -3.89 9.43
N PHE A 24 4.42 -3.55 8.15
CA PHE A 24 5.25 -2.47 7.62
C PHE A 24 4.95 -1.14 8.32
N LEU A 25 3.70 -0.74 8.38
CA LEU A 25 3.29 0.50 9.03
C LEU A 25 3.65 0.51 10.53
N GLY A 26 3.44 -0.60 11.23
CA GLY A 26 3.84 -0.72 12.63
C GLY A 26 5.35 -0.57 12.81
N GLY A 27 6.16 -1.22 11.98
CA GLY A 27 7.62 -1.09 11.98
C GLY A 27 8.11 0.30 11.59
N MET A 28 7.34 1.03 10.78
CA MET A 28 7.60 2.45 10.45
C MET A 28 7.08 3.41 11.53
N GLY A 29 6.55 2.90 12.66
CA GLY A 29 6.15 3.68 13.84
C GLY A 29 4.73 4.21 13.82
N TRP A 30 3.85 3.68 12.96
CA TRP A 30 2.43 4.03 12.98
C TRP A 30 1.67 3.21 14.03
N ASN A 31 0.64 3.79 14.63
CA ASN A 31 -0.25 3.06 15.52
C ASN A 31 -1.19 2.14 14.72
N THR A 32 -0.91 0.85 14.73
CA THR A 32 -1.68 -0.14 13.96
C THR A 32 -3.13 -0.30 14.43
N ARG A 33 -3.49 0.16 15.65
CA ARG A 33 -4.87 0.17 16.14
C ARG A 33 -5.73 1.23 15.46
N GLU A 34 -5.11 2.26 14.87
CA GLU A 34 -5.80 3.33 14.15
C GLU A 34 -5.95 3.01 12.64
N ILE A 35 -5.56 1.81 12.21
CA ILE A 35 -5.71 1.35 10.82
C ILE A 35 -7.08 0.70 10.64
N ARG A 36 -7.95 1.35 9.87
CA ARG A 36 -9.19 0.76 9.37
C ARG A 36 -8.90 0.02 8.06
N VAL A 37 -9.25 -1.24 8.00
CA VAL A 37 -9.04 -2.05 6.80
C VAL A 37 -10.34 -2.18 6.03
N GLU A 38 -10.28 -1.88 4.75
CA GLU A 38 -11.27 -2.19 3.73
C GLU A 38 -10.67 -3.26 2.82
N LYS A 39 -11.17 -4.47 2.93
CA LYS A 39 -10.67 -5.64 2.23
C LYS A 39 -11.76 -6.24 1.36
N SER A 40 -11.38 -6.72 0.18
CA SER A 40 -12.32 -7.40 -0.71
C SER A 40 -12.98 -8.59 0.00
N PRO A 41 -14.30 -8.73 -0.07
CA PRO A 41 -15.00 -9.89 0.50
C PRO A 41 -14.57 -11.17 -0.20
N SER A 42 -14.44 -12.25 0.57
CA SER A 42 -14.00 -13.57 0.07
C SER A 42 -14.98 -14.23 -0.88
N ALA A 43 -16.23 -13.75 -0.94
CA ALA A 43 -17.30 -14.33 -1.73
C ALA A 43 -17.62 -13.45 -2.94
N GLY A 44 -17.18 -13.90 -4.11
CA GLY A 44 -17.65 -13.44 -5.41
C GLY A 44 -16.92 -12.23 -5.99
N GLY A 45 -16.53 -12.36 -7.25
CA GLY A 45 -15.93 -11.29 -8.05
C GLY A 45 -14.40 -11.22 -7.97
N SER A 46 -13.84 -10.34 -8.79
CA SER A 46 -12.41 -10.06 -8.80
C SER A 46 -12.05 -9.13 -7.64
N ALA A 47 -11.11 -9.55 -6.78
CA ALA A 47 -10.66 -8.78 -5.64
C ALA A 47 -10.04 -7.45 -6.09
N GLU A 48 -9.27 -7.46 -7.17
CA GLU A 48 -8.65 -6.27 -7.74
C GLU A 48 -9.69 -5.28 -8.28
N GLN A 49 -10.76 -5.76 -8.90
CA GLN A 49 -11.86 -4.92 -9.36
C GLN A 49 -12.56 -4.25 -8.18
N TRP A 50 -12.82 -5.00 -7.12
CA TRP A 50 -13.42 -4.46 -5.91
C TRP A 50 -12.58 -3.32 -5.30
N VAL A 51 -11.26 -3.49 -5.22
CA VAL A 51 -10.33 -2.45 -4.72
C VAL A 51 -10.41 -1.20 -5.58
N ARG A 52 -10.38 -1.34 -6.91
CA ARG A 52 -10.49 -0.20 -7.84
C ARG A 52 -11.80 0.56 -7.69
N GLU A 53 -12.92 -0.14 -7.70
CA GLU A 53 -14.26 0.45 -7.59
C GLU A 53 -14.50 1.11 -6.20
N ARG A 54 -13.87 0.56 -5.15
CA ARG A 54 -13.94 1.10 -3.80
C ARG A 54 -13.10 2.36 -3.60
N PHE A 55 -12.01 2.50 -4.33
CA PHE A 55 -11.04 3.58 -4.16
C PHE A 55 -11.64 4.99 -4.21
N PRO A 56 -12.46 5.40 -5.19
CA PRO A 56 -13.05 6.74 -5.22
C PRO A 56 -13.91 7.04 -4.00
N LYS A 57 -14.65 6.06 -3.50
CA LYS A 57 -15.46 6.21 -2.29
C LYS A 57 -14.59 6.49 -1.06
N GLU A 58 -13.52 5.71 -0.88
CA GLU A 58 -12.61 5.90 0.24
C GLU A 58 -11.80 7.21 0.11
N LEU A 59 -11.44 7.61 -1.10
CA LEU A 59 -10.79 8.89 -1.37
C LEU A 59 -11.70 10.07 -0.97
N ASN A 60 -12.98 9.97 -1.27
CA ASN A 60 -13.94 10.99 -0.86
C ASN A 60 -14.08 11.07 0.67
N VAL A 61 -14.17 9.92 1.35
CA VAL A 61 -14.19 9.85 2.82
C VAL A 61 -12.89 10.42 3.42
N TYR A 62 -11.74 10.08 2.85
CA TYR A 62 -10.45 10.64 3.25
C TYR A 62 -10.44 12.17 3.15
N ARG A 63 -10.91 12.75 2.04
CA ARG A 63 -10.96 14.21 1.83
C ARG A 63 -11.79 14.95 2.85
N HIS A 64 -12.91 14.39 3.25
CA HIS A 64 -13.75 14.98 4.32
C HIS A 64 -13.04 14.87 5.69
N ARG A 65 -12.41 13.73 5.96
CA ARG A 65 -11.76 13.48 7.26
C ARG A 65 -10.48 14.28 7.46
N ARG A 66 -9.66 14.47 6.41
CA ARG A 66 -8.39 15.21 6.51
C ARG A 66 -8.57 16.65 6.98
N GLN A 67 -9.76 17.22 6.82
CA GLN A 67 -10.11 18.56 7.31
C GLN A 67 -10.32 18.58 8.82
N LEU A 68 -10.68 17.45 9.42
CA LEU A 68 -11.02 17.34 10.85
C LEU A 68 -9.90 16.71 11.67
N ALA A 69 -9.13 15.79 11.08
CA ALA A 69 -8.08 15.03 11.74
C ALA A 69 -7.02 14.57 10.75
N ALA A 70 -5.79 14.41 11.25
CA ALA A 70 -4.71 13.82 10.46
C ALA A 70 -5.14 12.43 9.94
N SER A 71 -5.10 12.26 8.63
CA SER A 71 -5.60 11.07 7.96
C SER A 71 -4.69 10.69 6.79
N ALA A 72 -4.56 9.39 6.53
CA ALA A 72 -3.89 8.84 5.36
C ALA A 72 -4.73 7.73 4.74
N MET A 73 -4.49 7.46 3.46
CA MET A 73 -5.10 6.36 2.72
C MET A 73 -4.01 5.60 1.97
N ILE A 74 -4.04 4.29 2.06
CA ILE A 74 -3.11 3.41 1.33
C ILE A 74 -3.96 2.37 0.61
N ALA A 75 -3.82 2.28 -0.71
CA ALA A 75 -4.40 1.23 -1.51
C ALA A 75 -3.30 0.27 -1.97
N ILE A 76 -3.52 -1.03 -1.80
CA ILE A 76 -2.62 -2.10 -2.28
C ILE A 76 -3.40 -2.97 -3.25
N ILE A 77 -2.85 -3.14 -4.44
CA ILE A 77 -3.45 -3.93 -5.51
C ILE A 77 -2.35 -4.62 -6.32
N ASP A 78 -2.49 -5.91 -6.57
CA ASP A 78 -1.56 -6.64 -7.41
C ASP A 78 -1.66 -6.22 -8.88
N ALA A 79 -0.52 -6.13 -9.56
CA ALA A 79 -0.51 -5.81 -10.98
C ALA A 79 -0.97 -6.98 -11.85
N ASP A 80 -0.86 -8.21 -11.38
CA ASP A 80 -1.09 -9.43 -12.14
C ASP A 80 -0.27 -9.45 -13.45
N ALA A 81 -0.95 -9.61 -14.58
CA ALA A 81 -0.31 -9.54 -15.91
C ALA A 81 -0.13 -8.11 -16.42
N LYS A 82 -0.71 -7.11 -15.75
CA LYS A 82 -0.63 -5.70 -16.14
C LYS A 82 0.65 -5.04 -15.64
N GLY A 83 0.91 -3.83 -16.08
CA GLY A 83 1.98 -2.99 -15.55
C GLY A 83 1.54 -2.20 -14.31
N VAL A 84 2.51 -1.76 -13.50
CA VAL A 84 2.25 -0.89 -12.34
C VAL A 84 1.53 0.40 -12.77
N ASN A 85 1.99 1.04 -13.83
CA ASN A 85 1.38 2.27 -14.35
C ASN A 85 -0.05 2.05 -14.87
N ASP A 86 -0.34 0.88 -15.45
CA ASP A 86 -1.68 0.54 -15.90
C ASP A 86 -2.64 0.43 -14.73
N ARG A 87 -2.22 -0.19 -13.63
CA ARG A 87 -3.03 -0.26 -12.40
C ARG A 87 -3.31 1.11 -11.81
N VAL A 88 -2.30 1.98 -11.76
CA VAL A 88 -2.50 3.37 -11.28
C VAL A 88 -3.46 4.13 -12.19
N ARG A 89 -3.36 3.93 -13.52
CA ARG A 89 -4.30 4.52 -14.48
C ARG A 89 -5.74 4.07 -14.25
N GLU A 90 -5.97 2.78 -13.96
CA GLU A 90 -7.29 2.25 -13.66
C GLU A 90 -7.94 2.94 -12.44
N PHE A 91 -7.19 3.24 -11.39
CA PHE A 91 -7.71 4.05 -10.27
C PHE A 91 -8.14 5.46 -10.70
N LYS A 92 -7.38 6.06 -11.62
CA LYS A 92 -7.75 7.36 -12.18
C LYS A 92 -9.04 7.27 -12.99
N GLU A 93 -9.16 6.26 -13.84
CA GLU A 93 -10.36 6.00 -14.65
C GLU A 93 -11.61 5.79 -13.79
N GLU A 94 -11.48 5.07 -12.65
CA GLU A 94 -12.56 4.91 -11.69
C GLU A 94 -12.99 6.24 -11.02
N CYS A 95 -12.04 7.13 -10.76
CA CYS A 95 -12.33 8.48 -10.28
C CYS A 95 -13.02 9.31 -11.36
N ASP A 96 -12.50 9.31 -12.60
CA ASP A 96 -13.02 10.05 -13.72
C ASP A 96 -14.47 9.64 -14.06
N ALA A 97 -14.77 8.32 -14.00
CA ALA A 97 -16.12 7.79 -14.21
C ALA A 97 -17.14 8.29 -13.17
N ARG A 98 -16.68 8.72 -12.01
CA ARG A 98 -17.49 9.32 -10.93
C ARG A 98 -17.37 10.84 -10.87
N GLN A 99 -16.81 11.46 -11.90
CA GLN A 99 -16.55 12.90 -11.96
C GLN A 99 -15.75 13.42 -10.75
N MET A 100 -14.88 12.58 -10.22
CA MET A 100 -13.98 12.89 -9.12
C MET A 100 -12.56 13.16 -9.62
N LYS A 101 -11.95 14.21 -9.08
CA LYS A 101 -10.52 14.41 -9.29
C LYS A 101 -9.72 13.29 -8.65
N PHE A 102 -8.82 12.67 -9.41
CA PHE A 102 -7.82 11.76 -8.87
C PHE A 102 -6.96 12.46 -7.81
N ARG A 103 -6.24 11.71 -6.99
CA ARG A 103 -5.45 12.25 -5.86
C ARG A 103 -4.60 13.47 -6.22
N TYR A 104 -4.54 14.44 -5.29
CA TYR A 104 -3.70 15.61 -5.41
C TYR A 104 -2.27 15.34 -4.88
N PRO A 105 -1.26 16.16 -5.29
CA PRO A 105 0.11 16.01 -4.80
C PRO A 105 0.28 16.13 -3.28
N ASP A 106 -0.54 16.96 -2.63
CA ASP A 106 -0.53 17.24 -1.18
C ASP A 106 -1.34 16.23 -0.35
N GLU A 107 -2.01 15.29 -0.99
CA GLU A 107 -2.81 14.28 -0.30
C GLU A 107 -1.93 13.11 0.18
N ALA A 108 -2.10 12.72 1.46
CA ALA A 108 -1.49 11.52 2.04
C ALA A 108 -2.21 10.25 1.53
N VAL A 109 -2.22 10.06 0.22
CA VAL A 109 -2.87 8.95 -0.49
C VAL A 109 -1.83 8.21 -1.31
N ALA A 110 -1.44 7.02 -0.87
CA ALA A 110 -0.48 6.16 -1.55
C ALA A 110 -1.19 5.02 -2.27
N ILE A 111 -0.66 4.66 -3.45
CA ILE A 111 -1.07 3.50 -4.23
C ILE A 111 0.16 2.61 -4.40
N VAL A 112 0.08 1.40 -3.86
CA VAL A 112 1.15 0.42 -3.83
C VAL A 112 0.76 -0.74 -4.73
N VAL A 113 1.59 -1.05 -5.71
CA VAL A 113 1.28 -2.03 -6.76
C VAL A 113 2.41 -3.05 -6.88
N PRO A 114 2.33 -4.19 -6.16
CA PRO A 114 3.23 -5.31 -6.42
C PRO A 114 3.14 -5.78 -7.86
N LYS A 115 4.29 -5.90 -8.54
CA LYS A 115 4.34 -6.50 -9.87
C LYS A 115 4.03 -7.99 -9.75
N ARG A 116 3.09 -8.48 -10.54
CA ARG A 116 2.44 -9.79 -10.41
C ARG A 116 1.64 -9.89 -9.12
N ASN A 117 2.25 -10.28 -8.01
CA ASN A 117 1.59 -10.40 -6.70
C ASN A 117 2.55 -10.04 -5.56
N ILE A 118 1.99 -9.83 -4.36
CA ILE A 118 2.76 -9.47 -3.16
C ILE A 118 3.77 -10.57 -2.77
N GLU A 119 3.52 -11.82 -3.10
CA GLU A 119 4.41 -12.95 -2.83
C GLU A 119 5.75 -12.81 -3.56
N THR A 120 5.79 -12.16 -4.72
CA THR A 120 7.05 -11.81 -5.41
C THR A 120 7.95 -10.97 -4.51
N TRP A 121 7.39 -9.96 -3.84
CA TRP A 121 8.16 -9.15 -2.89
C TRP A 121 8.58 -9.93 -1.67
N ILE A 122 7.70 -10.74 -1.10
CA ILE A 122 8.01 -11.57 0.08
C ILE A 122 9.16 -12.53 -0.26
N HIS A 123 9.14 -13.13 -1.44
CA HIS A 123 10.18 -14.05 -1.89
C HIS A 123 11.54 -13.35 -2.04
N TYR A 124 11.57 -12.19 -2.71
CA TYR A 124 12.77 -11.36 -2.82
C TYR A 124 13.31 -10.92 -1.44
N LEU A 125 12.45 -10.41 -0.60
CA LEU A 125 12.83 -9.89 0.73
C LEU A 125 13.34 -10.98 1.67
N ASN A 126 13.01 -12.24 1.42
CA ASN A 126 13.58 -13.41 2.09
C ASN A 126 14.93 -13.85 1.50
N GLY A 127 15.50 -13.09 0.57
CA GLY A 127 16.83 -13.31 0.02
C GLY A 127 16.88 -14.19 -1.24
N ASN A 128 15.75 -14.45 -1.87
CA ASN A 128 15.67 -15.23 -3.10
C ASN A 128 15.72 -14.32 -4.34
N SER A 129 16.26 -14.82 -5.43
CA SER A 129 16.12 -14.17 -6.72
C SER A 129 14.68 -14.28 -7.20
N VAL A 130 14.16 -13.23 -7.81
CA VAL A 130 12.79 -13.19 -8.34
C VAL A 130 12.76 -12.72 -9.78
N ASN A 131 11.75 -13.19 -10.49
CA ASN A 131 11.34 -12.70 -11.80
C ASN A 131 9.95 -12.11 -11.68
N GLU A 132 9.79 -10.80 -11.86
CA GLU A 132 8.50 -10.12 -11.78
C GLU A 132 7.48 -10.52 -12.87
N GLN A 133 7.87 -11.42 -13.79
CA GLN A 133 6.94 -12.03 -14.77
C GLN A 133 6.33 -13.34 -14.25
N GLU A 134 6.88 -13.90 -13.18
CA GLU A 134 6.43 -15.16 -12.59
C GLU A 134 5.51 -14.93 -11.39
N THR A 135 4.70 -15.94 -11.09
CA THR A 135 3.82 -15.95 -9.91
C THR A 135 4.44 -16.86 -8.85
N TYR A 136 4.54 -16.36 -7.64
CA TYR A 136 5.05 -17.10 -6.49
C TYR A 136 3.90 -17.58 -5.61
N SER A 137 4.14 -18.71 -4.91
CA SER A 137 3.13 -19.34 -4.06
C SER A 137 2.75 -18.47 -2.87
N LYS A 138 1.48 -18.49 -2.54
CA LYS A 138 0.99 -17.88 -1.30
C LYS A 138 1.64 -18.52 -0.08
N LEU A 139 1.78 -17.73 0.98
CA LEU A 139 2.25 -18.24 2.26
C LEU A 139 1.16 -19.12 2.91
N ASP A 140 1.57 -20.17 3.62
CA ASP A 140 0.66 -21.00 4.43
C ASP A 140 -0.05 -20.19 5.53
N ARG A 141 0.63 -19.16 6.01
CA ARG A 141 0.10 -18.20 6.99
C ARG A 141 0.58 -16.81 6.65
N GLU A 142 -0.33 -15.85 6.66
CA GLU A 142 -0.03 -14.44 6.34
C GLU A 142 1.08 -13.85 7.25
N ARG A 143 1.16 -14.31 8.49
CA ARG A 143 2.21 -13.92 9.45
C ARG A 143 3.62 -14.32 9.03
N GLY A 144 3.77 -15.27 8.12
CA GLY A 144 5.04 -15.69 7.53
C GLY A 144 5.79 -14.57 6.80
N CYS A 145 5.13 -13.48 6.46
CA CYS A 145 5.75 -12.30 5.84
C CYS A 145 6.64 -11.48 6.81
N ARG A 146 6.76 -11.86 8.07
CA ARG A 146 7.44 -11.07 9.12
C ARG A 146 8.86 -10.67 8.73
N THR A 147 9.71 -11.62 8.44
CA THR A 147 11.13 -11.38 8.11
C THR A 147 11.25 -10.54 6.83
N ALA A 148 10.44 -10.82 5.83
CA ALA A 148 10.39 -10.05 4.60
C ALA A 148 10.08 -8.57 4.87
N VAL A 149 9.06 -8.29 5.67
CA VAL A 149 8.69 -6.92 6.00
C VAL A 149 9.76 -6.21 6.84
N ASP A 150 10.40 -6.91 7.79
CA ASP A 150 11.51 -6.33 8.56
C ASP A 150 12.68 -5.93 7.65
N ASN A 151 12.95 -6.70 6.60
CA ASN A 151 13.93 -6.36 5.57
C ASN A 151 13.47 -5.19 4.68
N LEU A 152 12.19 -5.13 4.33
CA LEU A 152 11.62 -3.99 3.58
C LEU A 152 11.78 -2.68 4.35
N ILE A 153 11.53 -2.69 5.65
CA ILE A 153 11.70 -1.50 6.52
C ILE A 153 13.15 -1.00 6.44
N LYS A 154 14.13 -1.90 6.47
CA LYS A 154 15.56 -1.54 6.32
C LYS A 154 15.83 -0.93 4.94
N ILE A 155 15.29 -1.51 3.87
CA ILE A 155 15.45 -1.00 2.49
C ILE A 155 14.80 0.38 2.37
N CYS A 156 13.57 0.56 2.82
CA CYS A 156 12.89 1.85 2.72
C CYS A 156 13.52 2.94 3.59
N ASN A 157 14.20 2.59 4.69
CA ASN A 157 14.95 3.54 5.51
C ASN A 157 16.37 3.82 4.99
N SER A 158 16.88 3.01 4.09
CA SER A 158 18.20 3.20 3.45
C SER A 158 18.11 4.23 2.32
N GLU A 159 19.15 5.03 2.16
CA GLU A 159 19.32 5.92 1.00
C GLU A 159 19.79 5.16 -0.24
N ALA A 160 20.41 3.99 -0.06
CA ALA A 160 20.94 3.17 -1.13
C ALA A 160 20.03 1.97 -1.40
N VAL A 161 19.31 2.01 -2.52
CA VAL A 161 18.58 0.86 -3.05
C VAL A 161 19.57 -0.06 -3.77
N LYS A 162 19.53 -1.36 -3.50
CA LYS A 162 20.37 -2.34 -4.20
C LYS A 162 19.95 -2.42 -5.67
N SER A 163 20.91 -2.66 -6.54
CA SER A 163 20.68 -2.74 -8.01
C SER A 163 19.75 -3.88 -8.43
N ASP A 164 19.60 -4.90 -7.60
CA ASP A 164 18.74 -6.07 -7.83
C ASP A 164 17.34 -5.94 -7.20
N THR A 165 17.04 -4.79 -6.54
CA THR A 165 15.72 -4.57 -5.95
C THR A 165 14.66 -4.49 -7.04
N PRO A 166 13.55 -5.26 -6.92
CA PRO A 166 12.46 -5.19 -7.88
C PRO A 166 11.96 -3.75 -8.07
N PRO A 167 11.84 -3.26 -9.32
CA PRO A 167 11.43 -1.87 -9.58
C PRO A 167 10.10 -1.48 -8.93
N ALA A 168 9.13 -2.39 -8.90
CA ALA A 168 7.84 -2.14 -8.26
C ALA A 168 7.97 -1.97 -6.74
N LEU A 169 8.90 -2.66 -6.09
CA LEU A 169 9.18 -2.52 -4.66
C LEU A 169 9.86 -1.17 -4.35
N THR A 170 10.80 -0.76 -5.19
CA THR A 170 11.42 0.58 -5.11
C THR A 170 10.36 1.67 -5.24
N ALA A 171 9.50 1.56 -6.25
CA ALA A 171 8.41 2.51 -6.46
C ALA A 171 7.45 2.59 -5.26
N ALA A 172 7.18 1.46 -4.59
CA ALA A 172 6.35 1.45 -3.38
C ALA A 172 7.02 2.16 -2.19
N CYS A 173 8.33 1.99 -1.99
CA CYS A 173 9.07 2.74 -0.98
C CYS A 173 9.06 4.25 -1.27
N ASP A 174 9.24 4.64 -2.51
CA ASP A 174 9.21 6.05 -2.94
C ASP A 174 7.81 6.65 -2.77
N GLU A 175 6.78 5.90 -3.09
CA GLU A 175 5.40 6.29 -2.90
C GLU A 175 5.09 6.52 -1.42
N TYR A 176 5.51 5.63 -0.54
CA TYR A 176 5.38 5.77 0.91
C TYR A 176 6.13 7.01 1.42
N LYS A 177 7.40 7.17 1.04
CA LYS A 177 8.23 8.32 1.44
C LYS A 177 7.62 9.65 0.99
N LYS A 178 7.12 9.70 -0.23
CA LYS A 178 6.57 10.93 -0.83
C LYS A 178 5.20 11.29 -0.26
N ARG A 179 4.34 10.31 0.00
CA ARG A 179 2.93 10.53 0.29
C ARG A 179 2.56 10.41 1.76
N ILE A 180 3.14 9.43 2.46
CA ILE A 180 2.70 9.05 3.81
C ILE A 180 3.66 9.58 4.86
N MET A 181 4.96 9.44 4.64
CA MET A 181 5.97 9.84 5.62
C MET A 181 5.92 11.32 6.01
N PRO A 182 5.64 12.29 5.10
CA PRO A 182 5.53 13.70 5.49
C PRO A 182 4.45 13.96 6.54
N LEU A 183 3.33 13.24 6.48
CA LEU A 183 2.27 13.35 7.49
C LEU A 183 2.77 12.93 8.88
N ARG A 184 3.62 11.89 8.95
CA ARG A 184 4.22 11.45 10.21
C ARG A 184 5.17 12.51 10.78
N ASN A 185 6.01 13.08 9.93
CA ASN A 185 6.99 14.07 10.35
C ASN A 185 6.34 15.34 10.91
N SER A 186 5.26 15.80 10.28
CA SER A 186 4.48 16.97 10.75
C SER A 186 3.78 16.77 12.10
N LEU A 187 3.75 15.55 12.62
CA LEU A 187 3.14 15.22 13.92
C LEU A 187 4.18 15.10 15.05
N LEU A 188 5.46 15.09 14.69
CA LEU A 188 6.58 15.02 15.63
C LEU A 188 7.13 16.42 15.96
N GLU A 189 6.74 17.44 15.18
CA GLU A 189 7.00 18.86 15.43
C GLU A 189 5.91 19.47 16.33
#